data_1c2417d59e972f2da6eadfed6660bf3a
#
_entry.id   1c2417d59e972f2da6eadfed6660bf3a
#
_cell.length_a   1.000
_cell.length_b   1.000
_cell.length_c   1.000
_cell.angle_alpha   90.00
_cell.angle_beta   90.00
_cell.angle_gamma   90.00
#
_symmetry.space_group_name_H-M   'P 1'
#
loop_
_entity.id
_entity.type
_entity.pdbx_description
1 polymer ?
#
loop_
_entity_poly.entity_id
_entity_poly.type
_entity_poly.pdbx_seq_one_letter_code
_entity_poly.pdbx_strand_id
1 'polypeptide(L)' 'MNTATKIYIAGHKGMVGSAIWRTLSAKGYTNLLGVSSSQLDLRNQQAVQDFIRLEQPDVIIDAAARVGGILANND' A
#
# COMPACT_ATOMS: atom_id res chain seq x y z
N MET A 1 16.06 3.72 0.61
CA MET A 1 14.99 3.08 1.40
C MET A 1 15.63 2.03 2.29
N ASN A 2 15.26 1.95 3.55
CA ASN A 2 15.82 0.97 4.48
C ASN A 2 14.70 0.10 5.03
N THR A 3 15.05 -0.89 5.84
CA THR A 3 14.08 -1.87 6.32
C THR A 3 13.07 -1.29 7.31
N ALA A 4 13.28 -0.09 7.82
CA ALA A 4 12.33 0.59 8.70
C ALA A 4 11.41 1.52 7.92
N THR A 5 11.59 1.67 6.62
CA THR A 5 10.74 2.50 5.78
C THR A 5 9.30 2.04 5.91
N LYS A 6 8.39 2.98 6.15
CA LYS A 6 6.98 2.67 6.28
C LYS A 6 6.35 2.60 4.90
N ILE A 7 5.88 1.42 4.52
CA ILE A 7 5.35 1.17 3.18
C ILE A 7 3.89 0.75 3.28
N TYR A 8 3.03 1.53 2.64
CA TYR A 8 1.61 1.19 2.54
C TYR A 8 1.39 0.45 1.23
N ILE A 9 0.83 -0.76 1.31
CA ILE A 9 0.54 -1.58 0.14
C ILE A 9 -0.98 -1.66 -0.01
N ALA A 10 -1.51 -0.84 -0.90
CA ALA A 10 -2.94 -0.85 -1.20
C ALA A 10 -3.26 -2.12 -1.98
N GLY A 11 -4.28 -2.86 -1.53
CA GLY A 11 -4.61 -4.13 -2.15
C GLY A 11 -3.72 -5.26 -1.69
N HIS A 12 -3.23 -5.20 -0.47
CA HIS A 12 -2.25 -6.18 0.04
C HIS A 12 -2.77 -7.61 0.08
N LYS A 13 -4.08 -7.81 0.04
CA LYS A 13 -4.65 -9.17 0.06
C LYS A 13 -4.87 -9.75 -1.33
N GLY A 14 -4.72 -8.94 -2.37
CA GLY A 14 -4.84 -9.40 -3.73
C GLY A 14 -3.62 -10.21 -4.16
N MET A 15 -3.68 -10.78 -5.36
CA MET A 15 -2.60 -11.61 -5.86
C MET A 15 -1.27 -10.86 -5.93
N VAL A 16 -1.29 -9.68 -6.54
CA VAL A 16 -0.08 -8.88 -6.69
C VAL A 16 0.36 -8.30 -5.34
N GLY A 17 -0.60 -7.75 -4.59
CA GLY A 17 -0.29 -7.13 -3.32
C GLY A 17 0.31 -8.10 -2.31
N SER A 18 -0.24 -9.32 -2.24
CA SER A 18 0.28 -10.29 -1.31
C SER A 18 1.68 -10.78 -1.71
N ALA A 19 1.94 -10.85 -3.02
CA ALA A 19 3.27 -11.22 -3.51
C ALA A 19 4.28 -10.15 -3.14
N ILE A 20 3.92 -8.88 -3.30
CA ILE A 20 4.78 -7.77 -2.91
C ILE A 20 5.05 -7.80 -1.41
N TRP A 21 4.00 -8.04 -0.63
CA TRP A 21 4.13 -8.14 0.82
C TRP A 21 5.14 -9.20 1.22
N ARG A 22 4.99 -10.39 0.65
CA ARG A 22 5.89 -11.49 0.97
C ARG A 22 7.33 -11.19 0.57
N THR A 23 7.50 -10.59 -0.60
CA THR A 23 8.83 -10.24 -1.09
C THR A 23 9.52 -9.24 -0.19
N LEU A 24 8.82 -8.18 0.17
CA LEU A 24 9.39 -7.15 1.04
C LEU A 24 9.66 -7.70 2.44
N SER A 25 8.74 -8.51 2.94
CA SER A 25 8.91 -9.13 4.25
C SER A 25 10.14 -10.02 4.28
N ALA A 26 10.37 -10.78 3.21
CA ALA A 26 11.53 -11.65 3.09
C ALA A 26 12.83 -10.86 3.01
N LYS A 27 12.77 -9.62 2.54
CA LYS A 27 13.94 -8.74 2.47
C LYS A 27 14.19 -7.97 3.77
N GLY A 28 13.40 -8.22 4.79
CA GLY A 28 13.60 -7.61 6.10
C GLY A 28 12.79 -6.36 6.35
N TYR A 29 11.92 -5.97 5.44
CA TYR A 29 11.05 -4.82 5.66
C TYR A 29 9.97 -5.20 6.68
N THR A 30 9.97 -4.53 7.81
CA THR A 30 9.07 -4.85 8.92
C THR A 30 7.97 -3.84 9.14
N ASN A 31 8.03 -2.71 8.46
CA ASN A 31 7.05 -1.64 8.66
C ASN A 31 6.09 -1.56 7.47
N LEU A 32 5.48 -2.70 7.17
CA LEU A 32 4.52 -2.80 6.07
C LEU A 32 3.11 -2.54 6.60
N LEU A 33 2.34 -1.78 5.85
CA LEU A 33 1.01 -1.37 6.23
C LEU A 33 0.01 -1.82 5.19
N GLY A 34 -1.02 -2.51 5.61
CA GLY A 34 -2.12 -2.93 4.75
C GLY A 34 -3.41 -2.90 5.50
N VAL A 35 -4.48 -2.50 4.82
CA VAL A 35 -5.80 -2.39 5.42
C VAL A 35 -6.79 -3.11 4.51
N SER A 36 -7.69 -3.89 5.09
CA SER A 36 -8.67 -4.62 4.29
C SER A 36 -9.68 -3.67 3.67
N SER A 37 -10.32 -4.11 2.59
CA SER A 37 -11.33 -3.30 1.91
C SER A 37 -12.54 -3.01 2.79
N SER A 38 -12.78 -3.84 3.80
CA SER A 38 -13.86 -3.58 4.75
C SER A 38 -13.53 -2.45 5.70
N GLN A 39 -12.24 -2.17 5.90
CA GLN A 39 -11.81 -1.09 6.77
C GLN A 39 -11.53 0.19 5.99
N LEU A 40 -11.09 0.07 4.75
CA LEU A 40 -10.79 1.22 3.92
C LEU A 40 -11.18 0.91 2.48
N ASP A 41 -12.22 1.59 2.02
CA ASP A 41 -12.68 1.45 0.64
C ASP A 41 -11.78 2.32 -0.25
N LEU A 42 -10.96 1.67 -1.07
CA LEU A 42 -10.01 2.38 -1.92
C LEU A 42 -10.69 3.21 -3.01
N ARG A 43 -12.00 3.03 -3.23
CA ARG A 43 -12.77 3.85 -4.15
C ARG A 43 -13.18 5.18 -3.52
N ASN A 44 -13.10 5.28 -2.20
CA ASN A 44 -13.45 6.50 -1.47
C ASN A 44 -12.18 7.33 -1.32
N GLN A 45 -12.00 8.31 -2.19
CA GLN A 45 -10.79 9.11 -2.22
C GLN A 45 -10.56 9.87 -0.91
N GLN A 46 -11.63 10.38 -0.33
CA GLN A 46 -11.48 11.13 0.92
C GLN A 46 -10.97 10.22 2.05
N ALA A 47 -11.53 9.01 2.14
CA ALA A 47 -11.11 8.07 3.15
C ALA A 47 -9.63 7.67 2.97
N VAL A 48 -9.22 7.50 1.72
CA VAL A 48 -7.82 7.16 1.41
C VAL A 48 -6.90 8.30 1.80
N GLN A 49 -7.28 9.54 1.47
CA GLN A 49 -6.46 10.70 1.82
C GLN A 49 -6.34 10.86 3.32
N ASP A 50 -7.44 10.66 4.05
CA ASP A 50 -7.43 10.75 5.50
C ASP A 50 -6.51 9.67 6.10
N PHE A 51 -6.59 8.47 5.54
CA PHE A 51 -5.76 7.35 5.99
C PHE A 51 -4.27 7.66 5.79
N ILE A 52 -3.92 8.15 4.59
CA ILE A 52 -2.53 8.48 4.28
C ILE A 52 -2.04 9.60 5.17
N ARG A 53 -2.88 10.60 5.41
CA ARG A 53 -2.52 11.71 6.28
C ARG A 53 -2.26 11.25 7.71
N LEU A 54 -3.07 10.31 8.18
CA LEU A 54 -2.93 9.78 9.53
C LEU A 54 -1.69 8.90 9.67
N GLU A 55 -1.49 8.00 8.71
CA GLU A 55 -0.42 7.01 8.80
C GLU A 55 0.92 7.52 8.31
N GLN A 56 0.91 8.47 7.40
CA GLN A 56 2.11 9.10 6.83
C GLN A 56 3.14 8.08 6.36
N PRO A 57 2.76 7.19 5.43
CA PRO A 57 3.72 6.23 4.90
C PRO A 57 4.80 6.94 4.09
N ASP A 58 5.99 6.37 4.10
CA ASP A 58 7.10 6.89 3.31
C ASP A 58 6.95 6.51 1.85
N VAL A 59 6.36 5.34 1.60
CA VAL A 59 6.18 4.81 0.24
C VAL A 59 4.78 4.23 0.14
N ILE A 60 4.14 4.44 -1.01
CA ILE A 60 2.82 3.88 -1.29
C ILE A 60 2.93 3.03 -2.54
N ILE A 61 2.53 1.76 -2.43
CA ILE A 61 2.48 0.85 -3.56
C ILE A 61 1.02 0.50 -3.80
N ASP A 62 0.51 0.83 -4.99
CA ASP A 62 -0.89 0.56 -5.32
C ASP A 62 -0.99 -0.74 -6.11
N ALA A 63 -1.19 -1.83 -5.39
CA ALA A 63 -1.38 -3.14 -5.98
C ALA A 63 -2.85 -3.44 -6.24
N ALA A 64 -3.74 -2.52 -5.88
CA ALA A 64 -5.16 -2.67 -6.14
C ALA A 64 -5.53 -2.16 -7.53
N ALA A 65 -4.64 -1.43 -8.18
CA ALA A 65 -4.90 -0.87 -9.50
C ALA A 65 -5.13 -1.98 -10.50
N ARG A 66 -6.04 -1.75 -11.42
CA ARG A 66 -6.35 -2.71 -12.47
C ARG A 66 -6.00 -2.10 -13.81
N VAL A 67 -5.72 -2.96 -14.76
CA VAL A 67 -5.69 -2.57 -16.17
C VAL A 67 -4.91 -1.29 -16.38
N GLY A 68 -3.65 -1.32 -16.13
CA GLY A 68 -2.80 -0.18 -16.36
C GLY A 68 -3.10 1.02 -15.48
N GLY A 69 -3.89 0.82 -14.45
CA GLY A 69 -4.18 1.88 -13.50
C GLY A 69 -2.98 2.09 -12.62
N ILE A 70 -1.99 2.72 -13.12
CA ILE A 70 -0.80 2.98 -12.36
C ILE A 70 -0.91 4.32 -11.70
N LEU A 71 -0.73 4.33 -10.42
CA LEU A 71 -0.65 5.58 -9.70
C LEU A 71 0.74 6.06 -9.80
N ALA A 72 0.85 7.02 -10.45
CA ALA A 72 2.13 7.63 -10.42
C ALA A 72 2.37 8.22 -9.08
N ASN A 73 2.52 8.19 -8.64
CA ASN A 73 2.76 8.77 -7.86
C ASN A 73 3.63 9.47 -7.78
N ASN A 74 3.45 9.67 -8.10
CA ASN A 74 4.00 10.08 -8.29
C ASN A 74 4.22 10.85 -8.18
N ASP A 75 4.30 11.06 -8.10
CA ASP A 75 4.59 11.72 -8.15
C ASP A 75 4.75 12.17 -7.84
#